data_d05d1011d59b62d8d6b42c63ff698b2f
#
_entry.id   d05d1011d59b62d8d6b42c63ff698b2f
#
_cell.length_a   1.000
_cell.length_b   1.000
_cell.length_c   1.000
_cell.angle_alpha   90.00
_cell.angle_beta   90.00
_cell.angle_gamma   90.00
#
_symmetry.space_group_name_H-M   'P 1'
#
loop_
_entity.id
_entity.type
_entity.pdbx_description
1 polymer ?
#
loop_
_entity_poly.entity_id
_entity_poly.type
_entity_poly.pdbx_seq_one_letter_code
_entity_poly.pdbx_strand_id
1 'polypeptide(L)'
;MMETGVIKMCKGNVRRLSLCVALFTFHSSLFTCTAQQALSLDEAIRLAQDSTIIAFQSQHEYDYYLLHYEEFTALRKPQLILRVAPNYSRLISDLSRDYVYMRNYDNLSAAASVRLTQKMLDWGGEAYVGTQAIWSEYFGSQSAQARQFMAAPLLVGYRQTLLGYNPYRWEKAVEDQRLKAARQQHQYDMNTIAEEATRRFFRLVCAQDQVDMYRRNLQTADTLYAIAREKASIVMVTLAELRSLELQRINAANALSMARTAEAEARTRLASFLRLDGDNLAQTIQLQFPQEPKTISLTAADAIDLALANSPVYQHQIAVLTESRQQEQKAQKEKGLNASLDVNVGMQQVDDVIGRAYRDQRLYALGAVTLSVPLMDYGAAKSRHAAAQAWVEREESALDEAERTLREDVVSTLHNINTYRLLLERTNEAVSMADEVFELNAENYANGLCDINTYTLAQNRRDEAYNQYLSALEKYWTTYYHLLTLTGTN
;
A
#
# COMPACT_ATOMS: atom_id res chain seq x y z
N MET A 1 11.82 50.14 -37.84
CA MET A 1 12.91 49.16 -37.97
C MET A 1 12.78 48.09 -36.85
N MET A 2 11.56 47.57 -36.63
CA MET A 2 11.27 46.60 -35.54
C MET A 2 10.17 45.57 -35.92
N GLU A 3 10.12 45.18 -37.20
CA GLU A 3 9.07 44.18 -37.63
C GLU A 3 9.62 42.95 -38.35
N THR A 4 10.93 42.77 -38.50
CA THR A 4 11.50 41.63 -39.25
C THR A 4 12.10 40.53 -38.37
N GLY A 5 12.07 40.65 -37.02
CA GLY A 5 12.68 39.70 -36.09
C GLY A 5 11.73 38.55 -35.63
N VAL A 6 10.42 38.77 -35.63
CA VAL A 6 9.46 37.82 -35.03
C VAL A 6 9.06 36.68 -36.00
N ILE A 7 9.13 36.91 -37.30
CA ILE A 7 8.69 35.92 -38.31
C ILE A 7 9.73 34.80 -38.54
N LYS A 8 11.01 35.02 -38.20
CA LYS A 8 12.03 33.97 -38.34
C LYS A 8 12.06 32.94 -37.23
N MET A 9 11.51 33.25 -36.06
CA MET A 9 11.46 32.31 -34.92
C MET A 9 10.33 31.29 -35.04
N CYS A 10 9.22 31.60 -35.70
CA CYS A 10 8.10 30.65 -35.89
C CYS A 10 8.34 29.57 -36.96
N LYS A 11 9.21 29.83 -37.97
CA LYS A 11 9.49 28.83 -39.01
C LYS A 11 10.42 27.68 -38.57
N GLY A 12 11.23 27.89 -37.53
CA GLY A 12 12.13 26.85 -36.99
C GLY A 12 11.39 25.78 -36.12
N ASN A 13 10.37 26.19 -35.42
CA ASN A 13 9.65 25.30 -34.51
C ASN A 13 8.63 24.41 -35.23
N VAL A 14 8.05 24.83 -36.34
CA VAL A 14 7.09 24.02 -37.11
C VAL A 14 7.79 22.85 -37.81
N ARG A 15 9.04 22.99 -38.27
CA ARG A 15 9.83 21.90 -38.87
C ARG A 15 10.27 20.86 -37.81
N ARG A 16 10.55 21.28 -36.58
CA ARG A 16 10.89 20.35 -35.47
C ARG A 16 9.67 19.60 -34.95
N LEU A 17 8.50 20.24 -34.90
CA LEU A 17 7.26 19.58 -34.54
C LEU A 17 6.82 18.56 -35.60
N SER A 18 6.99 18.87 -36.89
CA SER A 18 6.67 17.96 -37.99
C SER A 18 7.57 16.73 -38.03
N LEU A 19 8.86 16.86 -37.64
CA LEU A 19 9.81 15.75 -37.56
C LEU A 19 9.53 14.85 -36.35
N CYS A 20 9.13 15.43 -35.19
CA CYS A 20 8.73 14.68 -34.02
C CYS A 20 7.42 13.92 -34.22
N VAL A 21 6.44 14.49 -34.93
CA VAL A 21 5.18 13.81 -35.24
C VAL A 21 5.41 12.68 -36.25
N ALA A 22 6.29 12.86 -37.25
CA ALA A 22 6.64 11.81 -38.21
C ALA A 22 7.45 10.66 -37.57
N LEU A 23 8.31 10.95 -36.58
CA LEU A 23 9.01 9.92 -35.80
C LEU A 23 8.08 9.19 -34.82
N PHE A 24 7.07 9.87 -34.26
CA PHE A 24 6.10 9.24 -33.37
C PHE A 24 5.10 8.34 -34.12
N THR A 25 4.71 8.70 -35.34
CA THR A 25 3.85 7.85 -36.19
C THR A 25 4.60 6.65 -36.80
N PHE A 26 5.92 6.71 -36.97
CA PHE A 26 6.72 5.58 -37.44
C PHE A 26 7.05 4.57 -36.34
N HIS A 27 7.02 4.99 -35.04
CA HIS A 27 7.19 4.07 -33.90
C HIS A 27 5.89 3.37 -33.50
N SER A 28 4.73 3.91 -33.83
CA SER A 28 3.44 3.29 -33.50
C SER A 28 2.99 2.22 -34.49
N SER A 29 3.63 2.09 -35.65
CA SER A 29 3.29 1.08 -36.66
C SER A 29 4.12 -0.22 -36.60
N LEU A 30 5.05 -0.34 -35.62
CA LEU A 30 5.87 -1.56 -35.45
C LEU A 30 5.38 -2.49 -34.32
N PHE A 31 4.26 -2.16 -33.67
CA PHE A 31 3.73 -2.97 -32.55
C PHE A 31 2.45 -3.76 -32.86
N THR A 32 2.20 -4.09 -34.12
CA THR A 32 1.12 -5.04 -34.45
C THR A 32 1.70 -6.31 -35.08
N CYS A 33 2.69 -6.91 -34.43
CA CYS A 33 2.91 -8.35 -34.61
C CYS A 33 2.40 -9.00 -33.33
N THR A 34 1.13 -9.35 -33.29
CA THR A 34 0.56 -10.25 -32.27
C THR A 34 1.13 -11.65 -32.56
N ALA A 35 2.42 -11.86 -32.24
CA ALA A 35 2.85 -13.18 -31.90
C ALA A 35 1.98 -13.57 -30.69
N GLN A 36 1.27 -14.66 -30.77
CA GLN A 36 0.59 -15.34 -29.69
C GLN A 36 1.64 -15.68 -28.61
N GLN A 37 1.96 -14.74 -27.75
CA GLN A 37 2.96 -14.92 -26.70
C GLN A 37 2.25 -15.66 -25.57
N ALA A 38 2.69 -16.89 -25.35
CA ALA A 38 2.18 -17.69 -24.24
C ALA A 38 2.52 -16.94 -22.93
N LEU A 39 1.50 -16.63 -22.12
CA LEU A 39 1.64 -15.92 -20.87
C LEU A 39 2.32 -16.82 -19.83
N SER A 40 3.50 -16.45 -19.39
CA SER A 40 4.21 -17.13 -18.31
C SER A 40 3.67 -16.68 -16.93
N LEU A 41 3.96 -17.46 -15.89
CA LEU A 41 3.57 -17.09 -14.51
C LEU A 41 4.21 -15.76 -14.07
N ASP A 42 5.51 -15.59 -14.32
CA ASP A 42 6.23 -14.38 -13.94
C ASP A 42 5.70 -13.13 -14.68
N GLU A 43 5.30 -13.28 -15.93
CA GLU A 43 4.68 -12.21 -16.71
C GLU A 43 3.27 -11.88 -16.22
N ALA A 44 2.47 -12.88 -15.84
CA ALA A 44 1.16 -12.69 -15.22
C ALA A 44 1.26 -11.95 -13.88
N ILE A 45 2.25 -12.29 -13.04
CA ILE A 45 2.52 -11.60 -11.79
C ILE A 45 2.91 -10.15 -12.04
N ARG A 46 3.84 -9.89 -12.96
CA ARG A 46 4.26 -8.54 -13.30
C ARG A 46 3.10 -7.68 -13.80
N LEU A 47 2.30 -8.22 -14.74
CA LEU A 47 1.10 -7.54 -15.23
C LEU A 47 0.11 -7.25 -14.10
N ALA A 48 -0.08 -8.17 -13.16
CA ALA A 48 -0.96 -7.96 -12.01
C ALA A 48 -0.46 -6.84 -11.10
N GLN A 49 0.84 -6.78 -10.84
CA GLN A 49 1.46 -5.73 -10.03
C GLN A 49 1.42 -4.36 -10.71
N ASP A 50 1.46 -4.31 -12.05
CA ASP A 50 1.43 -3.06 -12.82
C ASP A 50 0.00 -2.54 -13.07
N SER A 51 -1.01 -3.42 -13.18
CA SER A 51 -2.33 -3.05 -13.70
C SER A 51 -3.50 -3.12 -12.71
N THR A 52 -3.35 -3.83 -11.58
CA THR A 52 -4.47 -4.02 -10.65
C THR A 52 -4.82 -2.76 -9.86
N ILE A 53 -6.12 -2.62 -9.49
CA ILE A 53 -6.57 -1.51 -8.64
C ILE A 53 -5.86 -1.53 -7.28
N ILE A 54 -5.61 -2.73 -6.74
CA ILE A 54 -4.94 -2.90 -5.44
C ILE A 54 -3.51 -2.38 -5.52
N ALA A 55 -2.76 -2.68 -6.59
CA ALA A 55 -1.42 -2.16 -6.81
C ALA A 55 -1.41 -0.63 -6.88
N PHE A 56 -2.34 -0.04 -7.64
CA PHE A 56 -2.49 1.40 -7.74
C PHE A 56 -2.83 2.04 -6.38
N GLN A 57 -3.75 1.46 -5.61
CA GLN A 57 -4.11 1.95 -4.28
C GLN A 57 -2.93 1.87 -3.32
N SER A 58 -2.23 0.75 -3.28
CA SER A 58 -1.07 0.53 -2.42
C SER A 58 0.09 1.48 -2.75
N GLN A 59 0.35 1.74 -4.05
CA GLN A 59 1.36 2.72 -4.46
C GLN A 59 1.01 4.12 -3.97
N HIS A 60 -0.24 4.57 -4.15
CA HIS A 60 -0.66 5.90 -3.70
C HIS A 60 -0.73 6.03 -2.18
N GLU A 61 -1.04 4.96 -1.46
CA GLU A 61 -0.96 4.96 0.00
C GLU A 61 0.49 5.09 0.48
N TYR A 62 1.42 4.38 -0.15
CA TYR A 62 2.85 4.53 0.14
C TYR A 62 3.35 5.94 -0.19
N ASP A 63 2.97 6.50 -1.36
CA ASP A 63 3.32 7.86 -1.75
C ASP A 63 2.77 8.91 -0.76
N TYR A 64 1.56 8.71 -0.22
CA TYR A 64 0.99 9.56 0.83
C TYR A 64 1.89 9.59 2.08
N TYR A 65 2.30 8.44 2.61
CA TYR A 65 3.17 8.39 3.78
C TYR A 65 4.57 8.93 3.50
N LEU A 66 5.09 8.71 2.30
CA LEU A 66 6.38 9.26 1.86
C LEU A 66 6.34 10.79 1.83
N LEU A 67 5.33 11.38 1.18
CA LEU A 67 5.15 12.83 1.12
C LEU A 67 4.89 13.44 2.49
N HIS A 68 4.15 12.76 3.36
CA HIS A 68 3.94 13.18 4.75
C HIS A 68 5.25 13.19 5.55
N TYR A 69 6.10 12.19 5.34
CA TYR A 69 7.45 12.16 5.93
C TYR A 69 8.36 13.27 5.37
N GLU A 70 8.27 13.55 4.07
CA GLU A 70 8.98 14.67 3.44
C GLU A 70 8.50 16.02 4.02
N GLU A 71 7.19 16.21 4.19
CA GLU A 71 6.62 17.37 4.89
C GLU A 71 7.19 17.48 6.31
N PHE A 72 7.16 16.39 7.08
CA PHE A 72 7.73 16.35 8.42
C PHE A 72 9.21 16.77 8.43
N THR A 73 10.03 16.23 7.52
CA THR A 73 11.45 16.58 7.41
C THR A 73 11.67 18.03 6.94
N ALA A 74 10.80 18.54 6.07
CA ALA A 74 10.83 19.93 5.61
C ALA A 74 10.45 20.90 6.74
N LEU A 75 9.45 20.58 7.56
CA LEU A 75 9.04 21.40 8.72
C LEU A 75 10.10 21.46 9.84
N ARG A 76 11.10 20.60 9.78
CA ARG A 76 12.27 20.62 10.70
C ARG A 76 13.39 21.54 10.24
N LYS A 77 13.36 21.98 8.97
CA LYS A 77 14.29 22.99 8.43
C LYS A 77 13.85 24.38 8.82
N PRO A 78 14.74 25.40 8.73
CA PRO A 78 14.36 26.78 8.97
C PRO A 78 13.15 27.20 8.13
N GLN A 79 12.10 27.72 8.78
CA GLN A 79 10.88 28.17 8.12
C GLN A 79 10.84 29.70 8.08
N LEU A 80 10.74 30.29 6.90
CA LEU A 80 10.56 31.72 6.71
C LEU A 80 9.09 32.03 6.45
N ILE A 81 8.47 32.78 7.36
CA ILE A 81 7.04 33.10 7.32
C ILE A 81 6.82 34.59 7.32
N LEU A 82 6.09 35.09 6.34
CA LEU A 82 5.49 36.43 6.35
C LEU A 82 4.10 36.33 6.94
N ARG A 83 3.84 37.12 7.99
CA ARG A 83 2.52 37.26 8.60
C ARG A 83 2.06 38.71 8.50
N VAL A 84 0.86 38.93 8.00
CA VAL A 84 0.19 40.23 7.99
C VAL A 84 -1.12 40.06 8.75
N ALA A 85 -1.32 40.89 9.79
CA ALA A 85 -2.47 40.79 10.67
C ALA A 85 -3.10 42.19 10.84
N PRO A 86 -4.10 42.55 10.05
CA PRO A 86 -4.93 43.73 10.32
C PRO A 86 -5.83 43.45 11.53
N ASN A 87 -5.99 44.43 12.38
CA ASN A 87 -6.82 44.36 13.58
C ASN A 87 -7.55 45.68 13.82
N TYR A 88 -8.83 45.59 14.14
CA TYR A 88 -9.61 46.69 14.65
C TYR A 88 -10.04 46.36 16.07
N SER A 89 -9.83 47.33 16.97
CA SER A 89 -10.26 47.20 18.39
C SER A 89 -10.91 48.48 18.89
N ARG A 90 -11.94 48.32 19.67
CA ARG A 90 -12.58 49.39 20.42
C ARG A 90 -12.31 49.18 21.89
N LEU A 91 -11.58 50.09 22.50
CA LEU A 91 -11.22 50.05 23.92
C LEU A 91 -11.98 51.14 24.72
N ILE A 92 -12.47 50.80 25.88
CA ILE A 92 -13.31 51.63 26.71
C ILE A 92 -12.60 51.87 28.06
N SER A 93 -11.31 52.18 28.10
CA SER A 93 -10.69 52.62 29.34
C SER A 93 -9.36 53.31 29.14
N ASP A 94 -9.13 54.37 29.87
CA ASP A 94 -7.81 54.94 30.07
C ASP A 94 -7.61 55.15 31.59
N LEU A 95 -6.51 54.65 32.13
CA LEU A 95 -6.06 54.90 33.49
C LEU A 95 -5.04 56.02 33.46
N SER A 96 -5.50 57.26 33.62
CA SER A 96 -4.61 58.36 33.90
C SER A 96 -4.27 58.38 35.40
N ARG A 97 -3.05 58.80 35.76
CA ARG A 97 -2.47 58.73 37.10
C ARG A 97 -3.30 59.45 38.18
N ASP A 98 -4.17 60.39 37.77
CA ASP A 98 -4.92 61.26 38.75
C ASP A 98 -6.45 61.15 38.62
N TYR A 99 -6.99 60.59 37.49
CA TYR A 99 -8.44 60.45 37.29
C TYR A 99 -8.75 59.30 36.36
N VAL A 100 -9.79 58.52 36.66
CA VAL A 100 -10.32 57.50 35.75
C VAL A 100 -11.27 58.19 34.78
N TYR A 101 -10.83 58.40 33.57
CA TYR A 101 -11.69 58.80 32.46
C TYR A 101 -12.01 57.62 31.58
N MET A 102 -13.30 57.36 31.37
CA MET A 102 -13.72 56.43 30.31
C MET A 102 -13.56 57.12 28.93
N ARG A 103 -12.50 56.78 28.21
CA ARG A 103 -12.31 57.19 26.84
C ARG A 103 -12.57 56.03 25.91
N ASN A 104 -13.39 56.25 24.89
CA ASN A 104 -13.54 55.32 23.80
C ASN A 104 -12.42 55.53 22.79
N TYR A 105 -11.57 54.51 22.60
CA TYR A 105 -10.58 54.51 21.55
C TYR A 105 -10.97 53.48 20.49
N ASP A 106 -11.10 53.95 19.28
CA ASP A 106 -11.12 53.07 18.11
C ASP A 106 -9.67 52.98 17.60
N ASN A 107 -9.14 51.80 17.50
CA ASN A 107 -7.79 51.53 17.01
C ASN A 107 -7.86 50.62 15.78
N LEU A 108 -7.37 51.11 14.67
CA LEU A 108 -7.12 50.31 13.49
C LEU A 108 -5.60 50.09 13.39
N SER A 109 -5.18 48.85 13.38
CA SER A 109 -3.78 48.48 13.29
C SER A 109 -3.52 47.40 12.26
N ALA A 110 -2.33 47.39 11.69
CA ALA A 110 -1.84 46.34 10.83
C ALA A 110 -0.40 45.98 11.23
N ALA A 111 -0.19 44.74 11.60
CA ALA A 111 1.12 44.20 11.90
C ALA A 111 1.62 43.38 10.70
N ALA A 112 2.83 43.68 10.26
CA ALA A 112 3.55 42.86 9.28
C ALA A 112 4.83 42.35 9.92
N SER A 113 5.08 41.05 9.84
CA SER A 113 6.29 40.42 10.39
C SER A 113 6.84 39.36 9.43
N VAL A 114 8.15 39.34 9.30
CA VAL A 114 8.88 38.24 8.64
C VAL A 114 9.72 37.55 9.71
N ARG A 115 9.54 36.27 9.85
CA ARG A 115 10.23 35.48 10.86
C ARG A 115 10.81 34.20 10.27
N LEU A 116 12.10 33.97 10.51
CA LEU A 116 12.79 32.71 10.26
C LEU A 116 12.80 31.93 11.57
N THR A 117 12.20 30.76 11.59
CA THR A 117 12.04 29.90 12.78
C THR A 117 12.75 28.59 12.58
N GLN A 118 13.53 28.12 13.56
CA GLN A 118 14.20 26.83 13.57
C GLN A 118 13.83 26.05 14.82
N LYS A 119 13.26 24.85 14.65
CA LYS A 119 13.02 23.91 15.73
C LYS A 119 14.31 23.24 16.19
N MET A 120 14.59 23.24 17.50
CA MET A 120 15.72 22.59 18.14
C MET A 120 15.27 21.26 18.73
N LEU A 121 15.45 20.17 17.96
CA LEU A 121 14.83 18.89 18.24
C LEU A 121 15.31 18.23 19.53
N ASP A 122 16.63 18.28 19.80
CA ASP A 122 17.22 17.60 20.94
C ASP A 122 16.86 18.26 22.27
N TRP A 123 16.68 19.58 22.24
CA TRP A 123 16.39 20.39 23.44
C TRP A 123 14.92 20.70 23.59
N GLY A 124 14.11 20.50 22.55
CA GLY A 124 12.67 20.77 22.60
C GLY A 124 12.31 22.23 22.54
N GLY A 125 13.21 23.06 21.99
CA GLY A 125 13.04 24.49 21.85
C GLY A 125 12.84 24.93 20.41
N GLU A 126 12.57 26.24 20.25
CA GLU A 126 12.41 26.92 18.97
C GLU A 126 13.20 28.22 19.01
N ALA A 127 14.18 28.36 18.12
CA ALA A 127 14.89 29.62 17.92
C ALA A 127 14.30 30.38 16.74
N TYR A 128 14.21 31.68 16.82
CA TYR A 128 13.70 32.50 15.74
C TYR A 128 14.46 33.82 15.61
N VAL A 129 14.54 34.31 14.36
CA VAL A 129 15.01 35.64 14.02
C VAL A 129 14.02 36.28 13.08
N GLY A 130 13.75 37.55 13.23
CA GLY A 130 12.77 38.20 12.39
C GLY A 130 12.81 39.73 12.43
N THR A 131 11.88 40.31 11.70
CA THR A 131 11.59 41.75 11.68
C THR A 131 10.08 41.95 11.77
N GLN A 132 9.68 43.05 12.38
CA GLN A 132 8.26 43.39 12.55
C GLN A 132 8.05 44.87 12.36
N ALA A 133 6.96 45.24 11.68
CA ALA A 133 6.44 46.57 11.62
C ALA A 133 4.97 46.58 11.95
N ILE A 134 4.56 47.54 12.80
CA ILE A 134 3.15 47.73 13.15
C ILE A 134 2.77 49.16 12.86
N TRP A 135 1.69 49.32 12.12
CA TRP A 135 1.02 50.60 11.95
C TRP A 135 -0.23 50.60 12.82
N SER A 136 -0.48 51.68 13.55
CA SER A 136 -1.65 51.89 14.36
C SER A 136 -2.20 53.28 14.15
N GLU A 137 -3.50 53.39 13.99
CA GLU A 137 -4.23 54.67 13.89
C GLU A 137 -5.34 54.68 14.92
N TYR A 138 -5.25 55.66 15.81
CA TYR A 138 -6.23 55.83 16.91
C TYR A 138 -7.17 56.97 16.51
N PHE A 139 -8.48 56.73 16.59
CA PHE A 139 -9.53 57.68 16.33
C PHE A 139 -10.66 57.53 17.33
N GLY A 140 -11.38 58.65 17.60
CA GLY A 140 -12.49 58.69 18.53
C GLY A 140 -12.84 60.10 18.97
N SER A 141 -13.98 60.28 19.66
CA SER A 141 -14.59 61.57 19.91
C SER A 141 -13.79 62.52 20.82
N GLN A 142 -12.71 62.08 21.41
CA GLN A 142 -11.86 62.89 22.32
C GLN A 142 -10.35 62.71 22.13
N SER A 143 -9.88 62.01 21.12
CA SER A 143 -8.45 61.93 20.83
C SER A 143 -8.10 62.71 19.58
N ALA A 144 -7.01 63.46 19.60
CA ALA A 144 -6.37 63.89 18.41
C ALA A 144 -5.98 62.61 17.60
N GLN A 145 -6.31 62.55 16.32
CA GLN A 145 -5.89 61.43 15.49
C GLN A 145 -4.38 61.22 15.66
N ALA A 146 -4.02 60.09 16.28
CA ALA A 146 -2.63 59.74 16.52
C ALA A 146 -2.29 58.53 15.66
N ARG A 147 -1.43 58.75 14.62
CA ARG A 147 -0.85 57.68 13.87
C ARG A 147 0.46 57.29 14.49
N GLN A 148 0.71 56.01 14.63
CA GLN A 148 1.95 55.48 15.18
C GLN A 148 2.50 54.34 14.31
N PHE A 149 3.80 54.30 14.11
CA PHE A 149 4.53 53.24 13.49
C PHE A 149 5.50 52.64 14.51
N MET A 150 5.42 51.35 14.75
CA MET A 150 6.40 50.61 15.50
C MET A 150 7.24 49.79 14.51
N ALA A 151 8.54 49.94 14.54
CA ALA A 151 9.46 49.15 13.74
C ALA A 151 10.42 48.39 14.65
N ALA A 152 10.53 47.10 14.42
CA ALA A 152 11.52 46.21 15.04
C ALA A 152 12.31 45.53 13.93
N PRO A 153 13.40 46.16 13.42
CA PRO A 153 14.15 45.68 12.30
C PRO A 153 14.88 44.37 12.58
N LEU A 154 15.22 44.10 13.84
CA LEU A 154 15.82 42.85 14.29
C LEU A 154 15.21 42.39 15.59
N LEU A 155 14.74 41.15 15.57
CA LEU A 155 14.22 40.43 16.71
C LEU A 155 14.82 39.02 16.68
N VAL A 156 15.49 38.62 17.77
CA VAL A 156 16.01 37.28 17.97
C VAL A 156 15.36 36.69 19.21
N GLY A 157 14.85 35.50 19.15
CA GLY A 157 14.23 34.88 20.31
C GLY A 157 14.43 33.38 20.36
N TYR A 158 14.20 32.85 21.54
CA TYR A 158 14.26 31.43 21.85
C TYR A 158 13.13 31.06 22.81
N ARG A 159 12.38 30.04 22.46
CA ARG A 159 11.32 29.47 23.27
C ARG A 159 11.64 28.02 23.58
N GLN A 160 11.49 27.60 24.83
CA GLN A 160 11.72 26.24 25.27
C GLN A 160 10.72 25.78 26.32
N THR A 161 10.26 24.56 26.22
CA THR A 161 9.58 23.87 27.31
C THR A 161 10.65 23.35 28.27
N LEU A 162 10.70 23.91 29.49
CA LEU A 162 11.65 23.51 30.54
C LEU A 162 11.15 22.27 31.26
N LEU A 163 9.86 22.30 31.66
CA LEU A 163 9.18 21.20 32.33
C LEU A 163 7.87 20.94 31.59
N GLY A 164 7.58 19.67 31.26
CA GLY A 164 6.41 19.27 30.51
C GLY A 164 6.72 18.30 29.38
N TYR A 165 5.78 18.17 28.47
CA TYR A 165 5.91 17.31 27.31
C TYR A 165 6.71 17.98 26.20
N ASN A 166 7.72 17.28 25.66
CA ASN A 166 8.48 17.71 24.49
C ASN A 166 8.00 16.95 23.26
N PRO A 167 7.21 17.56 22.34
CA PRO A 167 6.67 16.88 21.16
C PRO A 167 7.77 16.49 20.16
N TYR A 168 8.80 17.31 20.00
CA TYR A 168 9.80 17.15 18.94
C TYR A 168 10.61 15.85 19.05
N ARG A 169 10.81 15.38 20.27
CA ARG A 169 11.55 14.13 20.53
C ARG A 169 10.79 12.91 20.05
N TRP A 170 9.47 12.92 20.20
CA TRP A 170 8.60 11.79 19.83
C TRP A 170 8.18 11.83 18.37
N GLU A 171 7.98 13.01 17.79
CA GLU A 171 7.58 13.17 16.40
C GLU A 171 8.48 12.35 15.45
N LYS A 172 9.81 12.40 15.66
CA LYS A 172 10.74 11.62 14.84
C LYS A 172 10.52 10.11 14.96
N ALA A 173 10.43 9.61 16.19
CA ALA A 173 10.28 8.18 16.43
C ALA A 173 8.98 7.63 15.84
N VAL A 174 7.90 8.41 15.93
CA VAL A 174 6.59 8.05 15.38
C VAL A 174 6.61 8.08 13.84
N GLU A 175 7.12 9.15 13.24
CA GLU A 175 7.14 9.28 11.78
C GLU A 175 8.08 8.27 11.11
N ASP A 176 9.24 7.98 11.72
CA ASP A 176 10.15 6.92 11.23
C ASP A 176 9.45 5.54 11.23
N GLN A 177 8.67 5.22 12.26
CA GLN A 177 7.93 3.96 12.34
C GLN A 177 6.75 3.91 11.37
N ARG A 178 6.04 5.03 11.20
CA ARG A 178 4.93 5.13 10.22
C ARG A 178 5.41 4.90 8.80
N LEU A 179 6.51 5.54 8.40
CA LEU A 179 7.09 5.34 7.06
C LEU A 179 7.57 3.89 6.87
N LYS A 180 8.19 3.32 7.90
CA LYS A 180 8.61 1.92 7.86
C LYS A 180 7.42 0.98 7.69
N ALA A 181 6.35 1.17 8.47
CA ALA A 181 5.14 0.36 8.37
C ALA A 181 4.47 0.49 6.99
N ALA A 182 4.37 1.71 6.44
CA ALA A 182 3.82 1.95 5.12
C ALA A 182 4.62 1.26 4.00
N ARG A 183 5.96 1.28 4.11
CA ARG A 183 6.83 0.57 3.15
C ARG A 183 6.61 -0.95 3.19
N GLN A 184 6.49 -1.52 4.39
CA GLN A 184 6.24 -2.94 4.54
C GLN A 184 4.83 -3.31 4.05
N GLN A 185 3.84 -2.45 4.28
CA GLN A 185 2.49 -2.65 3.76
C GLN A 185 2.48 -2.69 2.22
N HIS A 186 3.15 -1.75 1.57
CA HIS A 186 3.24 -1.73 0.11
C HIS A 186 3.89 -3.01 -0.43
N GLN A 187 4.98 -3.47 0.17
CA GLN A 187 5.64 -4.72 -0.24
C GLN A 187 4.75 -5.95 -0.04
N TYR A 188 4.05 -6.00 1.07
CA TYR A 188 3.09 -7.07 1.37
C TYR A 188 1.93 -7.09 0.35
N ASP A 189 1.40 -5.94 -0.01
CA ASP A 189 0.34 -5.82 -1.00
C ASP A 189 0.80 -6.33 -2.37
N MET A 190 2.02 -5.98 -2.80
CA MET A 190 2.61 -6.48 -4.04
C MET A 190 2.78 -8.00 -4.04
N ASN A 191 3.20 -8.58 -2.92
CA ASN A 191 3.32 -10.02 -2.75
C ASN A 191 1.94 -10.72 -2.71
N THR A 192 0.95 -10.10 -2.07
CA THR A 192 -0.44 -10.60 -2.05
C THR A 192 -1.05 -10.60 -3.46
N ILE A 193 -0.76 -9.58 -4.26
CA ILE A 193 -1.16 -9.53 -5.67
C ILE A 193 -0.49 -10.67 -6.45
N ALA A 194 0.80 -10.95 -6.21
CA ALA A 194 1.51 -12.05 -6.83
C ALA A 194 0.91 -13.42 -6.44
N GLU A 195 0.56 -13.61 -5.17
CA GLU A 195 -0.12 -14.82 -4.68
C GLU A 195 -1.47 -15.02 -5.38
N GLU A 196 -2.30 -13.97 -5.46
CA GLU A 196 -3.61 -14.04 -6.11
C GLU A 196 -3.50 -14.24 -7.64
N ALA A 197 -2.52 -13.60 -8.29
CA ALA A 197 -2.21 -13.84 -9.70
C ALA A 197 -1.83 -15.30 -9.95
N THR A 198 -0.97 -15.86 -9.09
CA THR A 198 -0.55 -17.26 -9.13
C THR A 198 -1.73 -18.20 -8.98
N ARG A 199 -2.61 -17.97 -8.01
CA ARG A 199 -3.81 -18.78 -7.79
C ARG A 199 -4.73 -18.78 -9.01
N ARG A 200 -4.98 -17.62 -9.62
CA ARG A 200 -5.83 -17.50 -10.80
C ARG A 200 -5.18 -18.10 -12.04
N PHE A 201 -3.86 -17.94 -12.17
CA PHE A 201 -3.08 -18.54 -13.24
C PHE A 201 -3.19 -20.08 -13.22
N PHE A 202 -2.88 -20.70 -12.06
CA PHE A 202 -2.96 -22.17 -11.95
C PHE A 202 -4.39 -22.70 -12.09
N ARG A 203 -5.39 -21.95 -11.63
CA ARG A 203 -6.80 -22.34 -11.85
C ARG A 203 -7.14 -22.39 -13.32
N LEU A 204 -6.62 -21.47 -14.16
CA LEU A 204 -6.83 -21.53 -15.62
C LEU A 204 -6.01 -22.65 -16.24
N VAL A 205 -4.75 -22.86 -15.84
CA VAL A 205 -3.92 -23.99 -16.31
C VAL A 205 -4.65 -25.31 -16.05
N CYS A 206 -5.07 -25.55 -14.82
CA CYS A 206 -5.79 -26.77 -14.47
C CYS A 206 -7.09 -26.94 -15.28
N ALA A 207 -7.83 -25.86 -15.53
CA ALA A 207 -9.07 -25.92 -16.31
C ALA A 207 -8.80 -26.23 -17.79
N GLN A 208 -7.72 -25.69 -18.39
CA GLN A 208 -7.31 -25.99 -19.77
C GLN A 208 -6.91 -27.46 -19.91
N ASP A 209 -6.12 -27.97 -18.99
CA ASP A 209 -5.70 -29.36 -18.98
C ASP A 209 -6.89 -30.31 -18.81
N GLN A 210 -7.85 -29.97 -17.95
CA GLN A 210 -9.10 -30.75 -17.78
C GLN A 210 -9.93 -30.76 -19.07
N VAL A 211 -10.01 -29.66 -19.81
CA VAL A 211 -10.71 -29.66 -21.12
C VAL A 211 -10.03 -30.59 -22.10
N ASP A 212 -8.71 -30.63 -22.15
CA ASP A 212 -7.97 -31.52 -23.06
C ASP A 212 -8.09 -32.98 -22.66
N MET A 213 -8.12 -33.27 -21.36
CA MET A 213 -8.36 -34.62 -20.82
C MET A 213 -9.77 -35.11 -21.21
N TYR A 214 -10.82 -34.32 -20.91
CA TYR A 214 -12.21 -34.71 -21.21
C TYR A 214 -12.49 -34.74 -22.73
N ARG A 215 -11.78 -33.96 -23.55
CA ARG A 215 -11.83 -34.07 -25.02
C ARG A 215 -11.32 -35.43 -25.50
N ARG A 216 -10.16 -35.85 -24.99
CA ARG A 216 -9.62 -37.19 -25.29
C ARG A 216 -10.56 -38.30 -24.80
N ASN A 217 -11.13 -38.18 -23.62
CA ASN A 217 -12.08 -39.13 -23.05
C ASN A 217 -13.33 -39.26 -23.93
N LEU A 218 -13.88 -38.16 -24.46
CA LEU A 218 -15.02 -38.16 -25.37
C LEU A 218 -14.66 -38.82 -26.68
N GLN A 219 -13.51 -38.51 -27.27
CA GLN A 219 -13.05 -39.17 -28.53
C GLN A 219 -12.90 -40.68 -28.37
N THR A 220 -12.37 -41.12 -27.23
CA THR A 220 -12.27 -42.54 -26.92
C THR A 220 -13.66 -43.20 -26.76
N ALA A 221 -14.56 -42.54 -26.01
CA ALA A 221 -15.94 -43.03 -25.80
C ALA A 221 -16.72 -43.11 -27.12
N ASP A 222 -16.55 -42.14 -28.03
CA ASP A 222 -17.15 -42.14 -29.36
C ASP A 222 -16.63 -43.33 -30.21
N THR A 223 -15.32 -43.58 -30.16
CA THR A 223 -14.68 -44.69 -30.88
C THR A 223 -15.18 -46.04 -30.35
N LEU A 224 -15.21 -46.22 -29.05
CA LEU A 224 -15.67 -47.47 -28.39
C LEU A 224 -17.15 -47.72 -28.68
N TYR A 225 -18.00 -46.69 -28.61
CA TYR A 225 -19.41 -46.81 -28.97
C TYR A 225 -19.62 -47.19 -30.44
N ALA A 226 -18.86 -46.60 -31.38
CA ALA A 226 -18.91 -46.92 -32.80
C ALA A 226 -18.55 -48.40 -33.07
N ILE A 227 -17.44 -48.89 -32.47
CA ILE A 227 -17.00 -50.27 -32.57
C ILE A 227 -18.05 -51.22 -31.97
N ALA A 228 -18.57 -50.92 -30.81
CA ALA A 228 -19.58 -51.72 -30.14
C ALA A 228 -20.89 -51.80 -30.96
N ARG A 229 -21.30 -50.73 -31.58
CA ARG A 229 -22.47 -50.64 -32.47
C ARG A 229 -22.32 -51.60 -33.67
N GLU A 230 -21.14 -51.63 -34.31
CA GLU A 230 -20.83 -52.55 -35.39
C GLU A 230 -20.83 -53.99 -34.90
N LYS A 231 -20.17 -54.29 -33.79
CA LYS A 231 -20.14 -55.64 -33.20
C LYS A 231 -21.53 -56.11 -32.73
N ALA A 232 -22.42 -55.19 -32.27
CA ALA A 232 -23.79 -55.54 -31.93
C ALA A 232 -24.64 -55.97 -33.14
N SER A 233 -24.35 -55.48 -34.34
CA SER A 233 -25.06 -55.89 -35.58
C SER A 233 -24.80 -57.36 -35.96
N ILE A 234 -23.70 -57.96 -35.46
CA ILE A 234 -23.33 -59.35 -35.65
C ILE A 234 -23.44 -60.20 -34.39
N VAL A 235 -24.20 -59.69 -33.39
CA VAL A 235 -24.52 -60.34 -32.11
C VAL A 235 -23.29 -60.67 -31.24
N MET A 236 -22.20 -59.98 -31.40
CA MET A 236 -20.97 -60.14 -30.60
C MET A 236 -20.90 -59.27 -29.35
N VAL A 237 -21.86 -58.35 -29.16
CA VAL A 237 -21.94 -57.45 -27.99
C VAL A 237 -23.38 -57.46 -27.45
N THR A 238 -23.56 -57.48 -26.13
CA THR A 238 -24.87 -57.47 -25.51
C THR A 238 -25.52 -56.08 -25.60
N LEU A 239 -26.86 -56.03 -25.57
CA LEU A 239 -27.60 -54.77 -25.55
C LEU A 239 -27.26 -53.95 -24.29
N ALA A 240 -27.01 -54.61 -23.16
CA ALA A 240 -26.60 -53.95 -21.90
C ALA A 240 -25.24 -53.22 -22.04
N GLU A 241 -24.28 -53.87 -22.66
CA GLU A 241 -22.95 -53.31 -22.93
C GLU A 241 -23.02 -52.15 -23.92
N LEU A 242 -23.78 -52.24 -25.01
CA LEU A 242 -24.01 -51.17 -25.94
C LEU A 242 -24.66 -49.94 -25.25
N ARG A 243 -25.64 -50.16 -24.39
CA ARG A 243 -26.26 -49.05 -23.63
C ARG A 243 -25.34 -48.47 -22.57
N SER A 244 -24.48 -49.26 -21.96
CA SER A 244 -23.43 -48.74 -21.07
C SER A 244 -22.45 -47.82 -21.75
N LEU A 245 -21.98 -48.20 -22.97
CA LEU A 245 -21.11 -47.37 -23.78
C LEU A 245 -21.80 -46.10 -24.28
N GLU A 246 -23.09 -46.16 -24.65
CA GLU A 246 -23.87 -44.98 -25.02
C GLU A 246 -23.99 -44.00 -23.81
N LEU A 247 -24.26 -44.48 -22.59
CA LEU A 247 -24.29 -43.71 -21.38
C LEU A 247 -22.92 -43.09 -21.07
N GLN A 248 -21.83 -43.86 -21.22
CA GLN A 248 -20.47 -43.37 -21.03
C GLN A 248 -20.14 -42.22 -21.98
N ARG A 249 -20.53 -42.34 -23.27
CA ARG A 249 -20.38 -41.28 -24.28
C ARG A 249 -21.13 -39.99 -23.88
N ILE A 250 -22.39 -40.10 -23.44
CA ILE A 250 -23.20 -38.98 -22.98
C ILE A 250 -22.53 -38.31 -21.75
N ASN A 251 -22.07 -39.11 -20.79
CA ASN A 251 -21.37 -38.57 -19.59
C ASN A 251 -20.07 -37.87 -19.96
N ALA A 252 -19.28 -38.41 -20.90
CA ALA A 252 -18.06 -37.78 -21.37
C ALA A 252 -18.34 -36.45 -22.10
N ALA A 253 -19.41 -36.36 -22.90
CA ALA A 253 -19.84 -35.14 -23.56
C ALA A 253 -20.28 -34.07 -22.55
N ASN A 254 -21.03 -34.47 -21.50
CA ASN A 254 -21.43 -33.57 -20.42
C ASN A 254 -20.22 -33.08 -19.62
N ALA A 255 -19.27 -33.97 -19.29
CA ALA A 255 -18.04 -33.60 -18.58
C ALA A 255 -17.20 -32.59 -19.38
N LEU A 256 -17.04 -32.79 -20.70
CA LEU A 256 -16.37 -31.83 -21.55
C LEU A 256 -17.08 -30.49 -21.62
N SER A 257 -18.41 -30.47 -21.68
CA SER A 257 -19.19 -29.23 -21.64
C SER A 257 -19.00 -28.44 -20.35
N MET A 258 -19.02 -29.14 -19.19
CA MET A 258 -18.75 -28.53 -17.88
C MET A 258 -17.33 -27.99 -17.76
N ALA A 259 -16.33 -28.76 -18.24
CA ALA A 259 -14.94 -28.34 -18.24
C ALA A 259 -14.70 -27.08 -19.10
N ARG A 260 -15.33 -26.99 -20.28
CA ARG A 260 -15.28 -25.78 -21.11
C ARG A 260 -15.89 -24.55 -20.42
N THR A 261 -16.98 -24.73 -19.68
CA THR A 261 -17.58 -23.64 -18.90
C THR A 261 -16.63 -23.19 -17.79
N ALA A 262 -16.03 -24.14 -17.05
CA ALA A 262 -15.07 -23.84 -15.99
C ALA A 262 -13.81 -23.14 -16.53
N GLU A 263 -13.31 -23.56 -17.70
CA GLU A 263 -12.19 -22.89 -18.39
C GLU A 263 -12.55 -21.45 -18.78
N ALA A 264 -13.72 -21.22 -19.38
CA ALA A 264 -14.17 -19.89 -19.77
C ALA A 264 -14.31 -18.96 -18.56
N GLU A 265 -14.84 -19.47 -17.44
CA GLU A 265 -14.91 -18.72 -16.18
C GLU A 265 -13.52 -18.40 -15.62
N ALA A 266 -12.62 -19.38 -15.55
CA ALA A 266 -11.27 -19.17 -15.05
C ALA A 266 -10.50 -18.15 -15.91
N ARG A 267 -10.64 -18.23 -17.22
CA ARG A 267 -10.06 -17.30 -18.19
C ARG A 267 -10.59 -15.89 -17.98
N THR A 268 -11.91 -15.72 -17.85
CA THR A 268 -12.53 -14.41 -17.61
C THR A 268 -12.05 -13.82 -16.30
N ARG A 269 -11.95 -14.63 -15.23
CA ARG A 269 -11.48 -14.18 -13.92
C ARG A 269 -10.01 -13.75 -13.94
N LEU A 270 -9.15 -14.45 -14.67
CA LEU A 270 -7.74 -14.04 -14.82
C LEU A 270 -7.63 -12.77 -15.67
N ALA A 271 -8.29 -12.72 -16.84
CA ALA A 271 -8.27 -11.55 -17.72
C ALA A 271 -8.77 -10.29 -17.03
N SER A 272 -9.89 -10.38 -16.29
CA SER A 272 -10.44 -9.28 -15.49
C SER A 272 -9.48 -8.83 -14.40
N PHE A 273 -8.80 -9.75 -13.72
CA PHE A 273 -7.83 -9.43 -12.68
C PHE A 273 -6.60 -8.72 -13.25
N LEU A 274 -6.10 -9.19 -14.39
CA LEU A 274 -4.97 -8.58 -15.10
C LEU A 274 -5.35 -7.31 -15.89
N ARG A 275 -6.64 -6.93 -15.89
CA ARG A 275 -7.17 -5.80 -16.68
C ARG A 275 -6.80 -5.88 -18.16
N LEU A 276 -6.83 -7.08 -18.71
CA LEU A 276 -6.64 -7.27 -20.14
C LEU A 276 -7.94 -6.90 -20.86
N ASP A 277 -8.01 -5.65 -21.34
CA ASP A 277 -9.15 -5.14 -22.06
C ASP A 277 -9.16 -5.64 -23.50
N GLY A 278 -10.24 -6.28 -23.91
CA GLY A 278 -10.51 -6.71 -25.27
C GLY A 278 -10.99 -8.16 -25.34
N ASP A 279 -12.17 -8.35 -25.94
CA ASP A 279 -12.77 -9.69 -26.16
C ASP A 279 -11.83 -10.68 -26.86
N ASN A 280 -10.89 -10.20 -27.68
CA ASN A 280 -9.95 -11.03 -28.41
C ASN A 280 -8.74 -11.47 -27.57
N LEU A 281 -8.24 -10.63 -26.64
CA LEU A 281 -7.11 -10.99 -25.76
C LEU A 281 -7.55 -12.00 -24.70
N ALA A 282 -8.72 -11.82 -24.11
CA ALA A 282 -9.27 -12.75 -23.12
C ALA A 282 -9.51 -14.15 -23.74
N GLN A 283 -9.83 -14.24 -25.05
CA GLN A 283 -10.08 -15.52 -25.73
C GLN A 283 -8.82 -16.26 -26.16
N THR A 284 -7.67 -15.58 -26.27
CA THR A 284 -6.44 -16.12 -26.89
C THR A 284 -5.31 -16.39 -25.90
N ILE A 285 -5.54 -16.24 -24.58
CA ILE A 285 -4.51 -16.50 -23.57
C ILE A 285 -4.15 -17.99 -23.59
N GLN A 286 -2.97 -18.30 -24.10
CA GLN A 286 -2.30 -19.59 -23.91
C GLN A 286 -1.34 -19.43 -22.74
N LEU A 287 -1.42 -20.33 -21.76
CA LEU A 287 -0.54 -20.31 -20.61
C LEU A 287 0.65 -21.24 -20.83
N GLN A 288 1.83 -20.77 -20.42
CA GLN A 288 3.00 -21.62 -20.36
C GLN A 288 3.05 -22.29 -18.99
N PHE A 289 3.03 -23.62 -18.99
CA PHE A 289 3.09 -24.40 -17.76
C PHE A 289 4.48 -24.22 -17.08
N PRO A 290 4.57 -23.84 -15.80
CA PRO A 290 5.85 -23.75 -15.11
C PRO A 290 6.42 -25.15 -14.88
N GLN A 291 7.64 -25.37 -15.37
CA GLN A 291 8.20 -26.73 -15.46
C GLN A 291 8.79 -27.28 -14.18
N GLU A 292 9.25 -26.45 -13.23
CA GLU A 292 9.89 -26.94 -12.02
C GLU A 292 9.49 -26.14 -10.79
N PRO A 293 9.17 -26.80 -9.64
CA PRO A 293 8.95 -26.11 -8.40
C PRO A 293 10.25 -25.54 -7.83
N LYS A 294 10.23 -24.26 -7.44
CA LYS A 294 11.38 -23.60 -6.81
C LYS A 294 11.64 -24.22 -5.42
N THR A 295 12.87 -24.69 -5.18
CA THR A 295 13.24 -25.22 -3.86
C THR A 295 13.48 -24.11 -2.86
N ILE A 296 12.90 -24.23 -1.67
CA ILE A 296 13.11 -23.30 -0.55
C ILE A 296 14.06 -23.95 0.44
N SER A 297 15.16 -23.26 0.74
CA SER A 297 16.18 -23.70 1.71
C SER A 297 16.16 -22.86 3.01
N LEU A 298 15.01 -22.25 3.36
CA LEU A 298 14.88 -21.45 4.57
C LEU A 298 14.68 -22.35 5.80
N THR A 299 15.43 -22.10 6.89
CA THR A 299 15.15 -22.69 8.18
C THR A 299 13.95 -22.00 8.83
N ALA A 300 13.26 -22.67 9.77
CA ALA A 300 12.14 -22.05 10.46
C ALA A 300 12.54 -20.80 11.25
N ALA A 301 13.73 -20.76 11.82
CA ALA A 301 14.24 -19.61 12.55
C ALA A 301 14.47 -18.42 11.60
N ASP A 302 15.17 -18.63 10.48
CA ASP A 302 15.43 -17.57 9.49
C ASP A 302 14.12 -17.01 8.89
N ALA A 303 13.15 -17.89 8.61
CA ALA A 303 11.85 -17.48 8.07
C ALA A 303 11.05 -16.63 9.07
N ILE A 304 11.07 -16.98 10.36
CA ILE A 304 10.42 -16.20 11.42
C ILE A 304 11.09 -14.83 11.56
N ASP A 305 12.42 -14.77 11.59
CA ASP A 305 13.14 -13.50 11.73
C ASP A 305 12.86 -12.57 10.53
N LEU A 306 12.83 -13.11 9.31
CA LEU A 306 12.45 -12.37 8.12
C LEU A 306 10.99 -11.90 8.18
N ALA A 307 10.08 -12.75 8.61
CA ALA A 307 8.67 -12.41 8.73
C ALA A 307 8.45 -11.28 9.75
N LEU A 308 9.07 -11.34 10.93
CA LEU A 308 8.99 -10.29 11.94
C LEU A 308 9.58 -8.95 11.44
N ALA A 309 10.66 -9.01 10.67
CA ALA A 309 11.26 -7.80 10.09
C ALA A 309 10.37 -7.16 9.02
N ASN A 310 9.64 -7.96 8.23
CA ASN A 310 8.94 -7.52 7.03
C ASN A 310 7.41 -7.52 7.13
N SER A 311 6.81 -8.14 8.17
CA SER A 311 5.34 -8.16 8.33
C SER A 311 4.77 -6.77 8.55
N PRO A 312 3.83 -6.31 7.71
CA PRO A 312 3.19 -5.00 7.87
C PRO A 312 2.33 -4.96 9.13
N VAL A 313 1.64 -6.03 9.47
CA VAL A 313 0.79 -6.10 10.68
C VAL A 313 1.63 -5.91 11.93
N TYR A 314 2.76 -6.60 12.04
CA TYR A 314 3.68 -6.47 13.17
C TYR A 314 4.33 -5.07 13.23
N GLN A 315 4.79 -4.53 12.09
CA GLN A 315 5.38 -3.18 12.04
C GLN A 315 4.34 -2.08 12.32
N HIS A 316 3.12 -2.23 11.84
CA HIS A 316 2.02 -1.33 12.19
C HIS A 316 1.73 -1.34 13.69
N GLN A 317 1.70 -2.52 14.32
CA GLN A 317 1.48 -2.65 15.76
C GLN A 317 2.61 -1.98 16.58
N ILE A 318 3.87 -2.07 16.12
CA ILE A 318 5.00 -1.32 16.71
C ILE A 318 4.77 0.20 16.60
N ALA A 319 4.29 0.69 15.46
CA ALA A 319 3.99 2.11 15.27
C ALA A 319 2.88 2.58 16.23
N VAL A 320 1.78 1.84 16.33
CA VAL A 320 0.66 2.11 17.23
C VAL A 320 1.11 2.10 18.69
N LEU A 321 1.94 1.13 19.11
CA LEU A 321 2.51 1.08 20.45
C LEU A 321 3.41 2.31 20.73
N THR A 322 4.21 2.72 19.76
CA THR A 322 5.07 3.91 19.85
C THR A 322 4.23 5.18 20.05
N GLU A 323 3.14 5.33 19.30
CA GLU A 323 2.17 6.44 19.48
C GLU A 323 1.50 6.39 20.84
N SER A 324 1.10 5.21 21.29
CA SER A 324 0.46 5.02 22.60
C SER A 324 1.38 5.40 23.74
N ARG A 325 2.66 5.03 23.68
CA ARG A 325 3.69 5.45 24.63
C ARG A 325 3.95 6.95 24.59
N GLN A 326 3.89 7.58 23.41
CA GLN A 326 3.93 9.02 23.26
C GLN A 326 2.76 9.70 24.01
N GLN A 327 1.53 9.19 23.82
CA GLN A 327 0.35 9.76 24.48
C GLN A 327 0.38 9.54 25.99
N GLU A 328 0.87 8.40 26.48
CA GLU A 328 1.06 8.15 27.90
C GLU A 328 2.07 9.13 28.49
N GLN A 329 3.23 9.31 27.88
CA GLN A 329 4.23 10.27 28.35
C GLN A 329 3.70 11.71 28.33
N LYS A 330 2.92 12.07 27.30
CA LYS A 330 2.25 13.36 27.24
C LYS A 330 1.30 13.54 28.41
N ALA A 331 0.40 12.59 28.65
CA ALA A 331 -0.55 12.63 29.76
C ALA A 331 0.15 12.65 31.12
N GLN A 332 1.26 11.94 31.29
CA GLN A 332 2.09 11.93 32.48
C GLN A 332 2.74 13.30 32.75
N LYS A 333 3.29 13.92 31.71
CA LYS A 333 3.98 15.22 31.84
C LYS A 333 3.00 16.38 32.03
N GLU A 334 1.84 16.34 31.36
CA GLU A 334 0.80 17.37 31.50
C GLU A 334 0.06 17.33 32.85
N LYS A 335 0.16 16.24 33.58
CA LYS A 335 -0.44 16.08 34.92
C LYS A 335 0.18 17.02 36.01
N GLY A 336 1.44 17.43 35.78
CA GLY A 336 2.21 18.16 36.77
C GLY A 336 2.44 19.63 36.45
N LEU A 337 3.49 20.17 37.04
CA LEU A 337 4.01 21.49 36.76
C LEU A 337 4.55 21.55 35.32
N ASN A 338 4.02 22.47 34.54
CA ASN A 338 4.56 22.84 33.25
C ASN A 338 5.30 24.16 33.34
N ALA A 339 6.49 24.23 32.76
CA ALA A 339 7.30 25.45 32.73
C ALA A 339 7.80 25.69 31.30
N SER A 340 7.63 26.91 30.81
CA SER A 340 8.19 27.36 29.54
C SER A 340 9.02 28.61 29.73
N LEU A 341 10.11 28.70 29.00
CA LEU A 341 10.98 29.87 28.87
C LEU A 341 10.73 30.51 27.50
N ASP A 342 10.52 31.83 27.49
CA ASP A 342 10.50 32.65 26.27
C ASP A 342 11.48 33.80 26.47
N VAL A 343 12.52 33.86 25.68
CA VAL A 343 13.52 34.94 25.71
C VAL A 343 13.58 35.55 24.34
N ASN A 344 13.47 36.87 24.27
CA ASN A 344 13.69 37.59 23.05
C ASN A 344 14.49 38.86 23.28
N VAL A 345 15.33 39.20 22.33
CA VAL A 345 16.16 40.41 22.32
C VAL A 345 16.00 41.04 20.92
N GLY A 346 15.81 42.33 20.90
CA GLY A 346 15.59 43.02 19.65
C GLY A 346 15.85 44.53 19.73
N MET A 347 15.65 45.16 18.62
CA MET A 347 15.67 46.63 18.49
C MET A 347 14.26 47.09 18.15
N GLN A 348 13.79 48.12 18.79
CA GLN A 348 12.45 48.65 18.56
C GLN A 348 12.42 50.18 18.72
N GLN A 349 11.66 50.83 17.88
CA GLN A 349 11.33 52.27 18.01
C GLN A 349 9.88 52.50 17.57
N VAL A 350 9.23 53.45 18.24
CA VAL A 350 7.88 53.94 17.93
C VAL A 350 7.98 55.42 17.54
N ASP A 351 7.38 55.79 16.38
CA ASP A 351 7.34 57.16 15.89
C ASP A 351 6.05 57.41 15.10
N ASP A 352 5.68 58.65 14.86
CA ASP A 352 4.56 59.06 14.00
C ASP A 352 4.87 58.97 12.50
N VAL A 353 6.16 58.85 12.14
CA VAL A 353 6.66 58.72 10.78
C VAL A 353 7.43 57.43 10.64
N ILE A 354 7.06 56.60 9.64
CA ILE A 354 7.69 55.28 9.41
C ILE A 354 9.20 55.34 9.24
N GLY A 355 9.71 56.34 8.55
CA GLY A 355 11.17 56.52 8.32
C GLY A 355 11.93 56.84 9.60
N ARG A 356 11.32 57.50 10.57
CA ARG A 356 11.92 57.76 11.88
C ARG A 356 11.80 56.54 12.81
N ALA A 357 10.74 55.75 12.67
CA ALA A 357 10.58 54.49 13.43
C ALA A 357 11.70 53.47 13.07
N TYR A 358 12.36 53.59 11.92
CA TYR A 358 13.53 52.74 11.55
C TYR A 358 14.88 53.35 11.92
N ARG A 359 14.91 54.64 12.40
CA ARG A 359 16.12 55.26 12.92
C ARG A 359 16.15 55.10 14.45
N ASP A 360 17.08 55.59 15.12
CA ASP A 360 17.18 55.71 16.59
C ASP A 360 16.65 54.51 17.39
N GLN A 361 16.96 53.32 16.89
CA GLN A 361 16.48 52.04 17.45
C GLN A 361 16.99 51.82 18.87
N ARG A 362 16.11 51.43 19.78
CA ARG A 362 16.45 51.11 21.16
C ARG A 362 16.49 49.64 21.38
N LEU A 363 17.54 49.17 22.04
CA LEU A 363 17.66 47.76 22.41
C LEU A 363 16.60 47.44 23.51
N TYR A 364 15.89 46.34 23.33
CA TYR A 364 15.05 45.76 24.36
C TYR A 364 15.36 44.29 24.52
N ALA A 365 15.17 43.77 25.74
CA ALA A 365 15.23 42.38 26.06
C ALA A 365 14.03 42.00 26.91
N LEU A 366 13.41 40.89 26.59
CA LEU A 366 12.31 40.29 27.33
C LEU A 366 12.64 38.86 27.65
N GLY A 367 12.61 38.51 28.95
CA GLY A 367 12.69 37.11 29.42
C GLY A 367 11.44 36.81 30.25
N ALA A 368 10.74 35.77 29.88
CA ALA A 368 9.56 35.33 30.62
C ALA A 368 9.69 33.82 30.91
N VAL A 369 9.43 33.47 32.17
CA VAL A 369 9.24 32.09 32.59
C VAL A 369 7.79 31.94 32.98
N THR A 370 7.06 31.10 32.23
CA THR A 370 5.65 30.82 32.53
C THR A 370 5.58 29.48 33.24
N LEU A 371 5.03 29.49 34.44
CA LEU A 371 4.72 28.30 35.24
C LEU A 371 3.21 28.08 35.23
N SER A 372 2.81 26.85 34.88
CA SER A 372 1.40 26.45 34.88
C SER A 372 1.21 25.17 35.68
N VAL A 373 0.34 25.26 36.69
CA VAL A 373 -0.01 24.15 37.59
C VAL A 373 -1.52 24.04 37.62
N PRO A 374 -2.13 22.92 37.28
CA PRO A 374 -3.56 22.72 37.49
C PRO A 374 -3.87 22.59 38.97
N LEU A 375 -4.52 23.60 39.56
CA LEU A 375 -4.86 23.60 40.99
C LEU A 375 -6.11 22.77 41.29
N MET A 376 -7.05 22.71 40.35
CA MET A 376 -8.30 21.95 40.49
C MET A 376 -8.72 21.44 39.10
N ASP A 377 -8.66 20.11 38.89
CA ASP A 377 -9.07 19.44 37.67
C ASP A 377 -10.03 18.26 37.91
N TYR A 378 -10.51 18.11 39.15
CA TYR A 378 -11.41 17.04 39.59
C TYR A 378 -10.92 15.61 39.25
N GLY A 379 -9.62 15.44 39.11
CA GLY A 379 -8.98 14.17 38.79
C GLY A 379 -8.86 13.87 37.28
N ALA A 380 -9.19 14.84 36.43
CA ALA A 380 -9.15 14.64 34.96
C ALA A 380 -7.76 14.25 34.45
N ALA A 381 -6.70 14.88 34.91
CA ALA A 381 -5.33 14.55 34.53
C ALA A 381 -4.90 13.15 35.00
N LYS A 382 -5.32 12.75 36.22
CA LYS A 382 -5.08 11.39 36.74
C LYS A 382 -5.81 10.35 35.91
N SER A 383 -7.07 10.59 35.58
CA SER A 383 -7.87 9.68 34.78
C SER A 383 -7.34 9.58 33.34
N ARG A 384 -6.91 10.70 32.75
CA ARG A 384 -6.27 10.72 31.40
C ARG A 384 -5.00 9.89 31.37
N HIS A 385 -4.14 10.04 32.38
CA HIS A 385 -2.91 9.25 32.47
C HIS A 385 -3.22 7.75 32.67
N ALA A 386 -4.15 7.39 33.55
CA ALA A 386 -4.55 6.01 33.77
C ALA A 386 -5.17 5.38 32.50
N ALA A 387 -5.97 6.15 31.75
CA ALA A 387 -6.52 5.69 30.47
C ALA A 387 -5.42 5.48 29.42
N ALA A 388 -4.44 6.38 29.33
CA ALA A 388 -3.31 6.24 28.42
C ALA A 388 -2.42 5.04 28.80
N GLN A 389 -2.23 4.78 30.09
CA GLN A 389 -1.49 3.61 30.58
C GLN A 389 -2.21 2.30 30.25
N ALA A 390 -3.51 2.21 30.51
CA ALA A 390 -4.30 1.04 30.11
C ALA A 390 -4.29 0.81 28.60
N TRP A 391 -4.22 1.89 27.80
CA TRP A 391 -4.09 1.79 26.35
C TRP A 391 -2.74 1.22 25.93
N VAL A 392 -1.62 1.63 26.56
CA VAL A 392 -0.30 1.03 26.31
C VAL A 392 -0.29 -0.46 26.63
N GLU A 393 -0.83 -0.87 27.80
CA GLU A 393 -0.92 -2.28 28.18
C GLU A 393 -1.73 -3.11 27.15
N ARG A 394 -2.81 -2.52 26.62
CA ARG A 394 -3.58 -3.14 25.53
C ARG A 394 -2.74 -3.34 24.27
N GLU A 395 -2.00 -2.30 23.85
CA GLU A 395 -1.20 -2.35 22.63
C GLU A 395 0.03 -3.26 22.78
N GLU A 396 0.60 -3.39 23.97
CA GLU A 396 1.65 -4.37 24.27
C GLU A 396 1.12 -5.79 24.12
N SER A 397 -0.07 -6.07 24.66
CA SER A 397 -0.72 -7.38 24.49
C SER A 397 -1.09 -7.68 23.04
N ALA A 398 -1.49 -6.66 22.26
CA ALA A 398 -1.79 -6.81 20.84
C ALA A 398 -0.51 -7.09 20.02
N LEU A 399 0.62 -6.51 20.40
CA LEU A 399 1.91 -6.78 19.76
C LEU A 399 2.37 -8.22 20.02
N ASP A 400 2.25 -8.72 21.26
CA ASP A 400 2.58 -10.10 21.61
C ASP A 400 1.71 -11.09 20.84
N GLU A 401 0.41 -10.79 20.68
CA GLU A 401 -0.51 -11.63 19.91
C GLU A 401 -0.16 -11.62 18.42
N ALA A 402 0.16 -10.46 17.85
CA ALA A 402 0.57 -10.35 16.46
C ALA A 402 1.87 -11.13 16.19
N GLU A 403 2.83 -11.07 17.12
CA GLU A 403 4.07 -11.85 17.01
C GLU A 403 3.80 -13.35 17.06
N ARG A 404 2.96 -13.81 18.01
CA ARG A 404 2.63 -15.22 18.15
C ARG A 404 1.91 -15.75 16.91
N THR A 405 0.88 -15.06 16.44
CA THR A 405 0.14 -15.44 15.24
C THR A 405 1.05 -15.54 14.03
N LEU A 406 1.93 -14.54 13.83
CA LEU A 406 2.87 -14.55 12.71
C LEU A 406 3.84 -15.76 12.77
N ARG A 407 4.35 -16.09 13.97
CA ARG A 407 5.20 -17.29 14.16
C ARG A 407 4.46 -18.58 13.83
N GLU A 408 3.21 -18.70 14.26
CA GLU A 408 2.36 -19.85 13.97
C GLU A 408 2.10 -19.98 12.46
N ASP A 409 1.78 -18.88 11.78
CA ASP A 409 1.53 -18.86 10.34
C ASP A 409 2.77 -19.26 9.53
N VAL A 410 3.95 -18.74 9.89
CA VAL A 410 5.21 -19.09 9.22
C VAL A 410 5.54 -20.57 9.40
N VAL A 411 5.45 -21.10 10.63
CA VAL A 411 5.75 -22.52 10.92
C VAL A 411 4.76 -23.43 10.19
N SER A 412 3.48 -23.10 10.22
CA SER A 412 2.43 -23.84 9.50
C SER A 412 2.66 -23.83 7.99
N THR A 413 3.01 -22.67 7.43
CA THR A 413 3.27 -22.51 5.98
C THR A 413 4.50 -23.31 5.55
N LEU A 414 5.59 -23.30 6.34
CA LEU A 414 6.77 -24.13 6.08
C LEU A 414 6.47 -25.62 6.15
N HIS A 415 5.62 -26.05 7.08
CA HIS A 415 5.18 -27.44 7.14
C HIS A 415 4.36 -27.82 5.91
N ASN A 416 3.44 -26.96 5.52
CA ASN A 416 2.56 -27.18 4.36
C ASN A 416 3.36 -27.26 3.07
N ILE A 417 4.35 -26.37 2.84
CA ILE A 417 5.14 -26.40 1.60
C ILE A 417 5.96 -27.68 1.47
N ASN A 418 6.53 -28.18 2.58
CA ASN A 418 7.25 -29.47 2.58
C ASN A 418 6.30 -30.64 2.29
N THR A 419 5.11 -30.59 2.84
CA THR A 419 4.06 -31.60 2.61
C THR A 419 3.60 -31.58 1.15
N TYR A 420 3.32 -30.41 0.59
CA TYR A 420 2.86 -30.28 -0.80
C TYR A 420 3.96 -30.61 -1.82
N ARG A 421 5.24 -30.34 -1.50
CA ARG A 421 6.35 -30.82 -2.33
C ARG A 421 6.39 -32.34 -2.44
N LEU A 422 6.31 -33.03 -1.26
CA LEU A 422 6.28 -34.49 -1.24
C LEU A 422 5.02 -35.04 -1.93
N LEU A 423 3.88 -34.38 -1.74
CA LEU A 423 2.62 -34.76 -2.38
C LEU A 423 2.74 -34.64 -3.90
N LEU A 424 3.36 -33.54 -4.40
CA LEU A 424 3.58 -33.31 -5.82
C LEU A 424 4.45 -34.41 -6.45
N GLU A 425 5.56 -34.77 -5.80
CA GLU A 425 6.42 -35.88 -6.25
C GLU A 425 5.64 -37.20 -6.36
N ARG A 426 4.90 -37.54 -5.29
CA ARG A 426 4.11 -38.79 -5.26
C ARG A 426 2.94 -38.83 -6.25
N THR A 427 2.25 -37.70 -6.42
CA THR A 427 1.15 -37.64 -7.40
C THR A 427 1.65 -37.69 -8.83
N ASN A 428 2.84 -37.14 -9.11
CA ASN A 428 3.48 -37.27 -10.42
C ASN A 428 3.84 -38.72 -10.73
N GLU A 429 4.38 -39.49 -9.75
CA GLU A 429 4.61 -40.94 -9.89
C GLU A 429 3.29 -41.69 -10.10
N ALA A 430 2.24 -41.32 -9.35
CA ALA A 430 0.92 -41.94 -9.48
C ALA A 430 0.30 -41.71 -10.87
N VAL A 431 0.48 -40.52 -11.47
CA VAL A 431 0.04 -40.26 -12.84
C VAL A 431 0.74 -41.18 -13.83
N SER A 432 2.08 -41.30 -13.73
CA SER A 432 2.85 -42.19 -14.62
C SER A 432 2.40 -43.67 -14.54
N MET A 433 2.17 -44.17 -13.31
CA MET A 433 1.67 -45.54 -13.10
C MET A 433 0.23 -45.68 -13.60
N ALA A 434 -0.63 -44.70 -13.40
CA ALA A 434 -2.02 -44.75 -13.84
C ALA A 434 -2.15 -44.69 -15.38
N ASP A 435 -1.27 -43.94 -16.07
CA ASP A 435 -1.18 -43.92 -17.52
C ASP A 435 -0.76 -45.28 -18.05
N GLU A 436 0.30 -45.91 -17.51
CA GLU A 436 0.75 -47.25 -17.89
C GLU A 436 -0.37 -48.29 -17.70
N VAL A 437 -1.04 -48.28 -16.56
CA VAL A 437 -2.18 -49.19 -16.27
C VAL A 437 -3.32 -48.94 -17.26
N PHE A 438 -3.61 -47.70 -17.59
CA PHE A 438 -4.65 -47.38 -18.57
C PHE A 438 -4.29 -47.86 -19.96
N GLU A 439 -3.07 -47.62 -20.45
CA GLU A 439 -2.61 -48.11 -21.79
C GLU A 439 -2.69 -49.61 -21.89
N LEU A 440 -2.21 -50.34 -20.88
CA LEU A 440 -2.31 -51.81 -20.84
C LEU A 440 -3.78 -52.31 -20.86
N ASN A 441 -4.68 -51.68 -20.14
CA ASN A 441 -6.09 -52.04 -20.16
C ASN A 441 -6.79 -51.64 -21.47
N ALA A 442 -6.34 -50.53 -22.12
CA ALA A 442 -6.84 -50.11 -23.43
C ALA A 442 -6.47 -51.18 -24.49
N GLU A 443 -5.22 -51.67 -24.49
CA GLU A 443 -4.75 -52.71 -25.35
C GLU A 443 -5.50 -54.06 -25.10
N ASN A 444 -5.64 -54.46 -23.82
CA ASN A 444 -6.36 -55.65 -23.43
C ASN A 444 -7.83 -55.57 -23.85
N TYR A 445 -8.48 -54.41 -23.72
CA TYR A 445 -9.86 -54.27 -24.20
C TYR A 445 -9.98 -54.37 -25.72
N ALA A 446 -9.05 -53.76 -26.47
CA ALA A 446 -9.02 -53.86 -27.92
C ALA A 446 -8.87 -55.32 -28.39
N ASN A 447 -8.07 -56.12 -27.68
CA ASN A 447 -7.83 -57.53 -27.91
C ASN A 447 -8.92 -58.47 -27.34
N GLY A 448 -9.93 -57.95 -26.65
CA GLY A 448 -11.00 -58.71 -26.02
C GLY A 448 -10.57 -59.49 -24.79
N LEU A 449 -9.47 -59.15 -24.14
CA LEU A 449 -8.90 -59.78 -22.94
C LEU A 449 -9.42 -59.21 -21.64
N CYS A 450 -10.08 -58.04 -21.66
CA CYS A 450 -10.77 -57.47 -20.49
C CYS A 450 -12.14 -56.89 -20.88
N ASP A 451 -13.02 -56.70 -19.88
CA ASP A 451 -14.32 -56.10 -20.08
C ASP A 451 -14.30 -54.57 -20.03
N ILE A 452 -15.41 -53.95 -20.45
CA ILE A 452 -15.56 -52.46 -20.48
C ILE A 452 -15.48 -51.86 -19.09
N ASN A 453 -15.90 -52.59 -18.01
CA ASN A 453 -15.86 -52.04 -16.66
C ASN A 453 -14.42 -51.90 -16.17
N THR A 454 -13.54 -52.88 -16.48
CA THR A 454 -12.12 -52.85 -16.16
C THR A 454 -11.44 -51.69 -16.89
N TYR A 455 -11.75 -51.50 -18.17
CA TYR A 455 -11.26 -50.38 -18.97
C TYR A 455 -11.71 -49.02 -18.34
N THR A 456 -13.00 -48.86 -18.07
CA THR A 456 -13.55 -47.63 -17.52
C THR A 456 -12.96 -47.34 -16.14
N LEU A 457 -12.74 -48.38 -15.31
CA LEU A 457 -12.09 -48.19 -14.01
C LEU A 457 -10.65 -47.70 -14.14
N ALA A 458 -9.90 -48.23 -15.09
CA ALA A 458 -8.55 -47.79 -15.35
C ALA A 458 -8.52 -46.30 -15.87
N GLN A 459 -9.46 -45.93 -16.74
CA GLN A 459 -9.65 -44.53 -17.17
C GLN A 459 -9.95 -43.60 -16.02
N ASN A 460 -10.92 -43.95 -15.18
CA ASN A 460 -11.31 -43.13 -14.01
C ASN A 460 -10.13 -42.95 -13.02
N ARG A 461 -9.35 -44.01 -12.79
CA ARG A 461 -8.16 -43.93 -11.92
C ARG A 461 -7.08 -43.02 -12.48
N ARG A 462 -6.85 -43.06 -13.80
CA ARG A 462 -5.93 -42.16 -14.50
C ARG A 462 -6.38 -40.70 -14.36
N ASP A 463 -7.65 -40.43 -14.65
CA ASP A 463 -8.22 -39.06 -14.56
C ASP A 463 -8.19 -38.53 -13.12
N GLU A 464 -8.43 -39.39 -12.13
CA GLU A 464 -8.32 -39.03 -10.72
C GLU A 464 -6.87 -38.74 -10.30
N ALA A 465 -5.91 -39.56 -10.69
CA ALA A 465 -4.49 -39.35 -10.41
C ALA A 465 -4.01 -38.01 -11.02
N TYR A 466 -4.42 -37.72 -12.24
CA TYR A 466 -4.09 -36.46 -12.90
C TYR A 466 -4.70 -35.23 -12.19
N ASN A 467 -5.97 -35.30 -11.80
CA ASN A 467 -6.62 -34.23 -11.03
C ASN A 467 -5.94 -34.00 -9.66
N GLN A 468 -5.48 -35.09 -9.00
CA GLN A 468 -4.73 -34.99 -7.76
C GLN A 468 -3.36 -34.30 -7.96
N TYR A 469 -2.67 -34.61 -9.04
CA TYR A 469 -1.42 -33.96 -9.42
C TYR A 469 -1.61 -32.46 -9.68
N LEU A 470 -2.61 -32.05 -10.49
CA LEU A 470 -2.92 -30.64 -10.73
C LEU A 470 -3.27 -29.89 -9.44
N SER A 471 -4.05 -30.52 -8.55
CA SER A 471 -4.38 -29.94 -7.25
C SER A 471 -3.14 -29.79 -6.33
N ALA A 472 -2.24 -30.77 -6.33
CA ALA A 472 -0.99 -30.71 -5.58
C ALA A 472 -0.08 -29.59 -6.09
N LEU A 473 0.00 -29.42 -7.43
CA LEU A 473 0.77 -28.37 -8.08
C LEU A 473 0.25 -26.97 -7.74
N GLU A 474 -1.07 -26.74 -7.84
CA GLU A 474 -1.71 -25.46 -7.44
C GLU A 474 -1.41 -25.15 -5.98
N LYS A 475 -1.59 -26.12 -5.07
CA LYS A 475 -1.33 -25.96 -3.64
C LYS A 475 0.13 -25.65 -3.35
N TYR A 476 1.07 -26.33 -4.02
CA TYR A 476 2.50 -26.07 -3.85
C TYR A 476 2.86 -24.62 -4.21
N TRP A 477 2.47 -24.19 -5.40
CA TRP A 477 2.81 -22.85 -5.89
C TRP A 477 2.11 -21.74 -5.11
N THR A 478 0.85 -21.90 -4.74
CA THR A 478 0.14 -20.91 -3.92
C THR A 478 0.75 -20.81 -2.53
N THR A 479 1.14 -21.94 -1.91
CA THR A 479 1.82 -21.93 -0.59
C THR A 479 3.23 -21.35 -0.71
N TYR A 480 3.92 -21.55 -1.82
CA TYR A 480 5.23 -20.94 -2.09
C TYR A 480 5.12 -19.40 -2.09
N TYR A 481 4.21 -18.83 -2.87
CA TYR A 481 4.02 -17.38 -2.91
C TYR A 481 3.47 -16.85 -1.59
N HIS A 482 2.65 -17.60 -0.89
CA HIS A 482 2.20 -17.24 0.45
C HIS A 482 3.38 -17.12 1.43
N LEU A 483 4.35 -18.04 1.39
CA LEU A 483 5.56 -17.93 2.22
C LEU A 483 6.39 -16.68 1.86
N LEU A 484 6.52 -16.36 0.57
CA LEU A 484 7.18 -15.12 0.14
C LEU A 484 6.45 -13.87 0.67
N THR A 485 5.10 -13.90 0.68
CA THR A 485 4.28 -12.81 1.24
C THR A 485 4.53 -12.65 2.74
N LEU A 486 4.61 -13.74 3.51
CA LEU A 486 4.88 -13.71 4.96
C LEU A 486 6.30 -13.25 5.28
N THR A 487 7.30 -13.71 4.52
CA THR A 487 8.72 -13.39 4.76
C THR A 487 9.16 -12.09 4.12
N GLY A 488 8.37 -11.52 3.21
CA GLY A 488 8.72 -10.31 2.46
C GLY A 488 9.93 -10.50 1.54
N THR A 489 10.25 -11.75 1.16
CA THR A 489 11.31 -12.06 0.19
C THR A 489 10.73 -12.16 -1.21
N ASN A 490 11.47 -11.66 -2.20
CA ASN A 490 11.12 -11.76 -3.63
C ASN A 490 11.86 -12.92 -4.28
#